data_d36350e6e5837bbee16a1eff8780d5d2
#
_entry.id   d36350e6e5837bbee16a1eff8780d5d2
#
_cell.length_a   1.000
_cell.length_b   1.000
_cell.length_c   1.000
_cell.angle_alpha   90.00
_cell.angle_beta   90.00
_cell.angle_gamma   90.00
#
_symmetry.space_group_name_H-M   'P 1'
#
loop_
_entity.id
_entity.type
_entity.pdbx_description
1 polymer ?
#
loop_
_entity_poly.entity_id
_entity_poly.type
_entity_poly.pdbx_seq_one_letter_code
_entity_poly.pdbx_strand_id
1 'polypeptide(L)'
;MDWVNLYAMAVNEENAAGGRVVTAPTNGAAGVIPAVLAYYDRFVPGSNEEGIRQFIVTAAAIGMLYKKNASISAAEVGCQGEIGVACSMAAGALCAVLGGSVDQVENAAEIGMEHNLGLTCDPIGGLVQVPCIERNTMGAVKAINAARLALRGTGEHHVSLDSVIATMHQTGLDMQDKYKETSTGGLAVNAVAC
;
A
#
# COMPACT_ATOMS: atom_id res chain seq x y z
N MET A 1 15.17 5.09 7.11
CA MET A 1 13.75 4.75 7.32
C MET A 1 12.95 5.88 7.96
N ASP A 2 13.49 6.62 8.91
CA ASP A 2 12.77 7.67 9.66
C ASP A 2 12.11 8.71 8.78
N TRP A 3 12.77 9.15 7.71
CA TRP A 3 12.18 10.08 6.75
C TRP A 3 10.98 9.49 6.00
N VAL A 4 11.02 8.20 5.65
CA VAL A 4 9.89 7.54 4.98
C VAL A 4 8.69 7.47 5.92
N ASN A 5 8.92 7.11 7.19
CA ASN A 5 7.90 7.10 8.22
C ASN A 5 7.29 8.50 8.39
N LEU A 6 8.16 9.53 8.52
CA LEU A 6 7.72 10.92 8.66
C LEU A 6 6.84 11.38 7.50
N TYR A 7 7.23 11.07 6.25
CA TYR A 7 6.42 11.46 5.08
C TYR A 7 5.07 10.77 5.05
N ALA A 8 5.02 9.47 5.37
CA ALA A 8 3.76 8.74 5.40
C ALA A 8 2.84 9.25 6.52
N MET A 9 3.38 9.49 7.71
CA MET A 9 2.64 10.05 8.84
C MET A 9 2.10 11.44 8.52
N ALA A 10 2.93 12.34 7.99
CA ALA A 10 2.54 13.72 7.70
C ALA A 10 1.32 13.79 6.76
N VAL A 11 1.27 12.95 5.71
CA VAL A 11 0.14 12.90 4.79
C VAL A 11 -1.13 12.42 5.50
N ASN A 12 -1.00 11.38 6.34
CA ASN A 12 -2.17 10.82 7.01
C ASN A 12 -2.66 11.65 8.20
N GLU A 13 -1.77 12.34 8.90
CA GLU A 13 -2.16 13.32 9.92
C GLU A 13 -2.90 14.51 9.30
N GLU A 14 -2.44 15.01 8.14
CA GLU A 14 -3.14 16.04 7.38
C GLU A 14 -4.54 15.57 6.94
N ASN A 15 -4.63 14.31 6.45
CA ASN A 15 -5.91 13.70 6.12
C ASN A 15 -6.83 13.59 7.35
N ALA A 16 -6.31 13.15 8.49
CA ALA A 16 -7.07 13.04 9.74
C ALA A 16 -7.52 14.39 10.30
N ALA A 17 -6.74 15.45 10.06
CA ALA A 17 -7.09 16.83 10.43
C ALA A 17 -8.14 17.47 9.50
N GLY A 18 -8.63 16.75 8.49
CA GLY A 18 -9.60 17.28 7.52
C GLY A 18 -8.96 18.12 6.41
N GLY A 19 -7.66 18.06 6.25
CA GLY A 19 -6.93 18.72 5.18
C GLY A 19 -7.21 18.09 3.81
N ARG A 20 -6.81 18.81 2.76
CA ARG A 20 -6.95 18.33 1.38
C ARG A 20 -5.71 17.59 0.95
N VAL A 21 -5.79 16.27 0.79
CA VAL A 21 -4.71 15.42 0.32
C VAL A 21 -5.02 14.81 -1.06
N VAL A 22 -3.98 14.60 -1.86
CA VAL A 22 -4.09 13.79 -3.09
C VAL A 22 -4.11 12.32 -2.68
N THR A 23 -5.14 11.61 -3.11
CA THR A 23 -5.45 10.27 -2.61
C THR A 23 -5.30 9.22 -3.69
N ALA A 24 -4.55 8.16 -3.37
CA ALA A 24 -4.51 6.90 -4.10
C ALA A 24 -3.93 5.79 -3.19
N PRO A 25 -4.51 4.56 -3.16
CA PRO A 25 -5.79 4.19 -3.79
C PRO A 25 -7.01 4.75 -3.06
N THR A 26 -6.89 5.05 -1.76
CA THR A 26 -7.96 5.57 -0.89
C THR A 26 -7.38 6.56 0.13
N ASN A 27 -8.24 7.28 0.86
CA ASN A 27 -7.81 8.21 1.90
C ASN A 27 -7.07 7.49 3.06
N GLY A 28 -7.53 6.29 3.42
CA GLY A 28 -6.89 5.50 4.49
C GLY A 28 -5.45 5.07 4.17
N ALA A 29 -5.08 5.04 2.91
CA ALA A 29 -3.74 4.65 2.44
C ALA A 29 -2.99 5.78 1.72
N ALA A 30 -3.42 7.02 1.88
CA ALA A 30 -2.88 8.16 1.13
C ALA A 30 -1.40 8.46 1.37
N GLY A 31 -0.83 7.98 2.47
CA GLY A 31 0.56 8.24 2.85
C GLY A 31 1.61 7.33 2.18
N VAL A 32 1.23 6.13 1.73
CA VAL A 32 2.19 5.12 1.24
C VAL A 32 2.89 5.59 -0.03
N ILE A 33 2.14 5.88 -1.08
CA ILE A 33 2.67 6.25 -2.39
C ILE A 33 3.53 7.51 -2.33
N PRO A 34 3.07 8.64 -1.73
CA PRO A 34 3.88 9.84 -1.67
C PRO A 34 5.14 9.68 -0.81
N ALA A 35 5.11 8.85 0.24
CA ALA A 35 6.31 8.59 1.05
C ALA A 35 7.38 7.84 0.26
N VAL A 36 6.98 6.83 -0.54
CA VAL A 36 7.91 6.08 -1.40
C VAL A 36 8.39 6.93 -2.57
N LEU A 37 7.53 7.77 -3.14
CA LEU A 37 7.92 8.73 -4.18
C LEU A 37 8.92 9.76 -3.65
N ALA A 38 8.70 10.30 -2.44
CA ALA A 38 9.65 11.20 -1.78
C ALA A 38 10.98 10.52 -1.45
N TYR A 39 10.94 9.21 -1.13
CA TYR A 39 12.16 8.42 -0.99
C TYR A 39 12.93 8.34 -2.30
N TYR A 40 12.26 8.07 -3.42
CA TYR A 40 12.88 8.08 -4.74
C TYR A 40 13.49 9.43 -5.07
N ASP A 41 12.69 10.50 -4.96
CA ASP A 41 13.10 11.85 -5.34
C ASP A 41 14.29 12.37 -4.53
N ARG A 42 14.32 12.11 -3.21
CA ARG A 42 15.29 12.74 -2.29
C ARG A 42 16.50 11.88 -1.95
N PHE A 43 16.40 10.56 -2.07
CA PHE A 43 17.46 9.65 -1.58
C PHE A 43 17.98 8.70 -2.66
N VAL A 44 17.40 8.66 -3.84
CA VAL A 44 17.92 7.83 -4.94
C VAL A 44 18.78 8.71 -5.84
N PRO A 45 20.10 8.43 -5.96
CA PRO A 45 20.96 9.18 -6.88
C PRO A 45 20.46 9.07 -8.32
N GLY A 46 20.38 10.22 -9.02
CA GLY A 46 19.91 10.26 -10.42
C GLY A 46 18.39 10.33 -10.56
N SER A 47 17.63 10.47 -9.47
CA SER A 47 16.20 10.78 -9.54
C SER A 47 15.95 12.04 -10.38
N ASN A 48 14.86 12.06 -11.15
CA ASN A 48 14.51 13.16 -12.04
C ASN A 48 13.00 13.18 -12.32
N GLU A 49 12.53 14.23 -12.98
CA GLU A 49 11.10 14.41 -13.27
C GLU A 49 10.50 13.28 -14.13
N GLU A 50 11.25 12.73 -15.06
CA GLU A 50 10.77 11.62 -15.90
C GLU A 50 10.57 10.35 -15.05
N GLY A 51 11.49 10.05 -14.12
CA GLY A 51 11.32 8.97 -13.17
C GLY A 51 10.12 9.19 -12.24
N ILE A 52 9.85 10.43 -11.81
CA ILE A 52 8.64 10.76 -11.03
C ILE A 52 7.37 10.45 -11.86
N ARG A 53 7.33 10.83 -13.13
CA ARG A 53 6.21 10.53 -14.04
C ARG A 53 6.04 9.02 -14.23
N GLN A 54 7.14 8.31 -14.49
CA GLN A 54 7.14 6.85 -14.65
C GLN A 54 6.63 6.17 -13.37
N PHE A 55 7.08 6.62 -12.20
CA PHE A 55 6.60 6.10 -10.90
C PHE A 55 5.08 6.23 -10.80
N ILE A 56 4.52 7.40 -11.04
CA ILE A 56 3.08 7.66 -10.93
C ILE A 56 2.29 6.81 -11.92
N VAL A 57 2.73 6.73 -13.17
CA VAL A 57 2.04 5.94 -14.22
C VAL A 57 2.07 4.45 -13.90
N THR A 58 3.22 3.93 -13.44
CA THR A 58 3.35 2.51 -13.05
C THR A 58 2.48 2.19 -11.84
N ALA A 59 2.49 3.05 -10.80
CA ALA A 59 1.62 2.90 -9.65
C ALA A 59 0.14 2.87 -10.06
N ALA A 60 -0.28 3.79 -10.93
CA ALA A 60 -1.65 3.84 -11.44
C ALA A 60 -2.03 2.58 -12.21
N ALA A 61 -1.15 2.07 -13.08
CA ALA A 61 -1.39 0.83 -13.83
C ALA A 61 -1.63 -0.36 -12.90
N ILE A 62 -0.80 -0.54 -11.87
CA ILE A 62 -0.97 -1.60 -10.88
C ILE A 62 -2.28 -1.42 -10.10
N GLY A 63 -2.59 -0.20 -9.65
CA GLY A 63 -3.84 0.09 -8.94
C GLY A 63 -5.10 -0.21 -9.76
N MET A 64 -5.05 0.02 -11.08
CA MET A 64 -6.15 -0.34 -11.98
C MET A 64 -6.39 -1.85 -12.05
N LEU A 65 -5.35 -2.69 -11.96
CA LEU A 65 -5.51 -4.15 -11.92
C LEU A 65 -6.30 -4.59 -10.70
N TYR A 66 -5.97 -4.04 -9.52
CA TYR A 66 -6.73 -4.31 -8.28
C TYR A 66 -8.17 -3.81 -8.36
N LYS A 67 -8.39 -2.59 -8.84
CA LYS A 67 -9.73 -2.03 -8.98
C LYS A 67 -10.60 -2.84 -9.93
N LYS A 68 -10.02 -3.39 -11.00
CA LYS A 68 -10.73 -4.17 -12.02
C LYS A 68 -11.02 -5.60 -11.58
N ASN A 69 -10.06 -6.25 -10.91
CA ASN A 69 -10.08 -7.69 -10.68
C ASN A 69 -10.37 -8.07 -9.22
N ALA A 70 -10.40 -7.10 -8.31
CA ALA A 70 -10.70 -7.30 -6.90
C ALA A 70 -11.43 -6.09 -6.32
N SER A 71 -10.82 -5.40 -5.34
CA SER A 71 -11.33 -4.16 -4.75
C SER A 71 -10.18 -3.32 -4.19
N ILE A 72 -10.42 -2.02 -4.07
CA ILE A 72 -9.54 -1.08 -3.36
C ILE A 72 -10.22 -0.52 -2.09
N SER A 73 -11.35 -1.09 -1.69
CA SER A 73 -12.17 -0.62 -0.57
C SER A 73 -11.95 -1.46 0.69
N ALA A 74 -11.61 -0.81 1.80
CA ALA A 74 -11.50 -1.49 3.09
C ALA A 74 -12.84 -2.02 3.61
N ALA A 75 -13.94 -1.38 3.22
CA ALA A 75 -15.29 -1.84 3.55
C ALA A 75 -15.65 -3.16 2.84
N GLU A 76 -15.02 -3.44 1.71
CA GLU A 76 -15.26 -4.68 0.95
C GLU A 76 -14.28 -5.79 1.33
N VAL A 77 -12.99 -5.47 1.45
CA VAL A 77 -11.94 -6.49 1.57
C VAL A 77 -10.95 -6.25 2.73
N GLY A 78 -11.24 -5.33 3.64
CA GLY A 78 -10.32 -4.95 4.72
C GLY A 78 -9.18 -4.05 4.25
N CYS A 79 -8.25 -3.73 5.16
CA CYS A 79 -7.09 -2.87 4.85
C CYS A 79 -6.09 -3.49 3.85
N GLN A 80 -6.18 -4.76 3.53
CA GLN A 80 -5.42 -5.32 2.40
C GLN A 80 -5.79 -4.62 1.08
N GLY A 81 -7.05 -4.18 0.91
CA GLY A 81 -7.52 -3.38 -0.24
C GLY A 81 -7.01 -1.94 -0.25
N GLU A 82 -6.62 -1.40 0.88
CA GLU A 82 -6.07 -0.04 0.98
C GLU A 82 -4.54 -0.06 1.10
N ILE A 83 -4.02 -0.44 2.26
CA ILE A 83 -2.57 -0.46 2.54
C ILE A 83 -1.85 -1.49 1.69
N GLY A 84 -2.43 -2.68 1.51
CA GLY A 84 -1.86 -3.72 0.66
C GLY A 84 -1.76 -3.27 -0.80
N VAL A 85 -2.84 -2.70 -1.33
CA VAL A 85 -2.85 -2.16 -2.71
C VAL A 85 -1.87 -1.01 -2.84
N ALA A 86 -1.85 -0.05 -1.91
CA ALA A 86 -0.90 1.07 -1.94
C ALA A 86 0.56 0.60 -1.87
N CYS A 87 0.84 -0.40 -1.03
CA CYS A 87 2.16 -1.03 -0.92
C CYS A 87 2.58 -1.69 -2.24
N SER A 88 1.70 -2.48 -2.86
CA SER A 88 1.91 -3.11 -4.17
C SER A 88 2.18 -2.09 -5.27
N MET A 89 1.34 -1.05 -5.35
CA MET A 89 1.49 0.07 -6.30
C MET A 89 2.86 0.74 -6.16
N ALA A 90 3.23 1.10 -4.93
CA ALA A 90 4.47 1.80 -4.65
C ALA A 90 5.71 0.91 -4.84
N ALA A 91 5.61 -0.39 -4.54
CA ALA A 91 6.70 -1.35 -4.73
C ALA A 91 7.03 -1.54 -6.21
N GLY A 92 6.03 -1.82 -7.04
CA GLY A 92 6.22 -1.95 -8.49
C GLY A 92 6.70 -0.66 -9.12
N ALA A 93 6.14 0.49 -8.72
CA ALA A 93 6.56 1.79 -9.22
C ALA A 93 8.01 2.12 -8.88
N LEU A 94 8.43 1.86 -7.64
CA LEU A 94 9.82 2.06 -7.23
C LEU A 94 10.76 1.11 -7.97
N CYS A 95 10.37 -0.15 -8.15
CA CYS A 95 11.15 -1.13 -8.92
C CYS A 95 11.38 -0.63 -10.36
N ALA A 96 10.34 -0.12 -11.02
CA ALA A 96 10.41 0.41 -12.39
C ALA A 96 11.41 1.57 -12.51
N VAL A 97 11.33 2.56 -11.62
CA VAL A 97 12.22 3.74 -11.67
C VAL A 97 13.64 3.45 -11.21
N LEU A 98 13.87 2.32 -10.56
CA LEU A 98 15.20 1.82 -10.23
C LEU A 98 15.79 0.94 -11.35
N GLY A 99 15.13 0.83 -12.50
CA GLY A 99 15.58 0.11 -13.68
C GLY A 99 15.21 -1.37 -13.72
N GLY A 100 14.22 -1.79 -12.94
CA GLY A 100 13.71 -3.17 -12.98
C GLY A 100 13.04 -3.52 -14.31
N SER A 101 13.15 -4.78 -14.72
CA SER A 101 12.40 -5.33 -15.85
C SER A 101 10.89 -5.39 -15.52
N VAL A 102 10.07 -5.63 -16.52
CA VAL A 102 8.61 -5.80 -16.32
C VAL A 102 8.32 -6.92 -15.34
N ASP A 103 9.02 -8.05 -15.45
CA ASP A 103 8.87 -9.21 -14.56
C ASP A 103 9.30 -8.88 -13.12
N GLN A 104 10.35 -8.08 -12.94
CA GLN A 104 10.77 -7.61 -11.63
C GLN A 104 9.77 -6.60 -11.04
N VAL A 105 9.15 -5.76 -11.86
CA VAL A 105 8.09 -4.82 -11.44
C VAL A 105 6.86 -5.59 -10.98
N GLU A 106 6.44 -6.60 -11.73
CA GLU A 106 5.34 -7.49 -11.34
C GLU A 106 5.66 -8.21 -10.02
N ASN A 107 6.85 -8.77 -9.90
CA ASN A 107 7.28 -9.45 -8.67
C ASN A 107 7.34 -8.49 -7.47
N ALA A 108 7.82 -7.26 -7.65
CA ALA A 108 7.80 -6.26 -6.58
C ALA A 108 6.37 -5.94 -6.11
N ALA A 109 5.44 -5.77 -7.05
CA ALA A 109 4.04 -5.51 -6.75
C ALA A 109 3.36 -6.71 -6.06
N GLU A 110 3.65 -7.91 -6.50
CA GLU A 110 3.20 -9.16 -5.90
C GLU A 110 3.69 -9.27 -4.45
N ILE A 111 5.00 -9.17 -4.18
CA ILE A 111 5.59 -9.20 -2.83
C ILE A 111 4.91 -8.14 -1.93
N GLY A 112 4.69 -6.95 -2.47
CA GLY A 112 4.02 -5.87 -1.74
C GLY A 112 2.63 -6.26 -1.25
N MET A 113 1.83 -6.96 -2.05
CA MET A 113 0.49 -7.43 -1.66
C MET A 113 0.54 -8.68 -0.82
N GLU A 114 1.33 -9.69 -1.20
CA GLU A 114 1.41 -10.98 -0.50
C GLU A 114 1.58 -10.80 1.00
N HIS A 115 2.46 -9.90 1.39
CA HIS A 115 2.78 -9.61 2.79
C HIS A 115 1.80 -8.64 3.49
N ASN A 116 0.67 -8.34 2.84
CA ASN A 116 -0.45 -7.59 3.40
C ASN A 116 -1.79 -8.37 3.31
N LEU A 117 -1.77 -9.61 2.79
CA LEU A 117 -2.96 -10.46 2.74
C LEU A 117 -3.53 -10.67 4.15
N GLY A 118 -4.86 -10.63 4.26
CA GLY A 118 -5.58 -10.81 5.51
C GLY A 118 -5.58 -9.59 6.44
N LEU A 119 -5.03 -8.45 6.03
CA LEU A 119 -5.01 -7.25 6.86
C LEU A 119 -6.42 -6.69 7.03
N THR A 120 -6.91 -6.72 8.28
CA THR A 120 -8.24 -6.26 8.67
C THR A 120 -8.34 -4.73 8.67
N CYS A 121 -9.56 -4.19 8.60
CA CYS A 121 -9.86 -2.78 8.82
C CYS A 121 -10.71 -2.62 10.08
N ASP A 122 -10.06 -2.36 11.19
CA ASP A 122 -10.63 -2.32 12.53
C ASP A 122 -10.14 -1.09 13.32
N PRO A 123 -10.29 0.14 12.79
CA PRO A 123 -9.77 1.35 13.40
C PRO A 123 -10.49 1.68 14.71
N ILE A 124 -9.72 2.13 15.71
CA ILE A 124 -10.24 2.53 17.03
C ILE A 124 -11.17 3.74 16.87
N GLY A 125 -12.36 3.65 17.44
CA GLY A 125 -13.37 4.70 17.33
C GLY A 125 -13.91 4.96 15.93
N GLY A 126 -13.61 4.11 14.95
CA GLY A 126 -13.98 4.32 13.54
C GLY A 126 -13.19 5.42 12.85
N LEU A 127 -12.12 5.91 13.48
CA LEU A 127 -11.34 7.02 12.96
C LEU A 127 -10.14 6.51 12.16
N VAL A 128 -9.85 7.17 11.03
CA VAL A 128 -8.67 6.87 10.19
C VAL A 128 -7.41 7.44 10.86
N GLN A 129 -7.13 6.98 12.08
CA GLN A 129 -6.01 7.42 12.91
C GLN A 129 -5.21 6.21 13.43
N VAL A 130 -5.77 5.43 14.35
CA VAL A 130 -5.11 4.26 14.92
C VAL A 130 -5.87 2.99 14.49
N PRO A 131 -5.20 2.07 13.80
CA PRO A 131 -3.77 2.00 13.42
C PRO A 131 -3.45 2.58 12.03
N CYS A 132 -4.35 3.29 11.37
CA CYS A 132 -4.24 3.66 9.95
C CYS A 132 -2.98 4.47 9.65
N ILE A 133 -2.66 5.48 10.47
CA ILE A 133 -1.47 6.33 10.27
C ILE A 133 -0.20 5.48 10.32
N GLU A 134 -0.07 4.61 11.34
CA GLU A 134 1.08 3.71 11.47
C GLU A 134 1.15 2.67 10.35
N ARG A 135 0.00 2.13 9.91
CA ARG A 135 -0.05 1.17 8.78
C ARG A 135 0.51 1.77 7.49
N ASN A 136 0.34 3.06 7.27
CA ASN A 136 0.94 3.73 6.10
C ASN A 136 2.47 3.75 6.17
N THR A 137 3.06 3.96 7.34
CA THR A 137 4.52 3.88 7.50
C THR A 137 5.02 2.47 7.20
N MET A 138 4.36 1.46 7.78
CA MET A 138 4.70 0.06 7.54
C MET A 138 4.55 -0.32 6.07
N GLY A 139 3.46 0.12 5.41
CA GLY A 139 3.23 -0.10 3.99
C GLY A 139 4.31 0.53 3.11
N ALA A 140 4.74 1.75 3.40
CA ALA A 140 5.79 2.44 2.66
C ALA A 140 7.15 1.74 2.81
N VAL A 141 7.52 1.33 4.02
CA VAL A 141 8.77 0.58 4.28
C VAL A 141 8.75 -0.78 3.60
N LYS A 142 7.63 -1.52 3.68
CA LYS A 142 7.44 -2.79 2.96
C LYS A 142 7.60 -2.60 1.45
N ALA A 143 7.01 -1.55 0.87
CA ALA A 143 7.11 -1.27 -0.56
C ALA A 143 8.56 -1.08 -1.01
N ILE A 144 9.35 -0.31 -0.27
CA ILE A 144 10.78 -0.12 -0.56
C ILE A 144 11.53 -1.45 -0.47
N ASN A 145 11.24 -2.26 0.54
CA ASN A 145 11.89 -3.55 0.71
C ASN A 145 11.49 -4.53 -0.41
N ALA A 146 10.22 -4.59 -0.78
CA ALA A 146 9.71 -5.42 -1.87
C ALA A 146 10.38 -5.08 -3.22
N ALA A 147 10.46 -3.78 -3.57
CA ALA A 147 11.17 -3.33 -4.76
C ALA A 147 12.64 -3.77 -4.77
N ARG A 148 13.33 -3.63 -3.63
CA ARG A 148 14.74 -4.02 -3.50
C ARG A 148 14.95 -5.53 -3.58
N LEU A 149 14.02 -6.32 -3.04
CA LEU A 149 14.07 -7.79 -3.15
C LEU A 149 13.89 -8.23 -4.60
N ALA A 150 12.87 -7.72 -5.29
CA ALA A 150 12.59 -8.05 -6.68
C ALA A 150 13.77 -7.70 -7.61
N LEU A 151 14.40 -6.54 -7.41
CA LEU A 151 15.57 -6.11 -8.18
C LEU A 151 16.81 -6.99 -8.01
N ARG A 152 16.89 -7.80 -6.95
CA ARG A 152 17.99 -8.75 -6.75
C ARG A 152 17.74 -10.10 -7.44
N GLY A 153 16.50 -10.38 -7.80
CA GLY A 153 16.08 -11.57 -8.51
C GLY A 153 16.12 -11.40 -10.03
N THR A 154 15.78 -12.47 -10.73
CA THR A 154 15.67 -12.49 -12.20
C THR A 154 14.31 -11.99 -12.73
N GLY A 155 13.33 -11.84 -11.84
CA GLY A 155 11.92 -11.66 -12.18
C GLY A 155 11.12 -12.96 -12.20
N GLU A 156 11.77 -14.11 -12.22
CA GLU A 156 11.11 -15.40 -12.06
C GLU A 156 10.62 -15.57 -10.61
N HIS A 157 9.34 -15.83 -10.44
CA HIS A 157 8.70 -15.99 -9.13
C HIS A 157 7.52 -16.97 -9.22
N HIS A 158 7.17 -17.61 -8.09
CA HIS A 158 6.18 -18.67 -8.06
C HIS A 158 4.73 -18.14 -8.02
N VAL A 159 4.52 -17.01 -7.38
CA VAL A 159 3.20 -16.40 -7.24
C VAL A 159 3.12 -15.21 -8.19
N SER A 160 2.19 -15.25 -9.15
CA SER A 160 1.98 -14.12 -10.05
C SER A 160 1.19 -12.99 -9.36
N LEU A 161 1.31 -11.79 -9.90
CA LEU A 161 0.50 -10.65 -9.43
C LEU A 161 -1.01 -10.94 -9.59
N ASP A 162 -1.42 -11.61 -10.65
CA ASP A 162 -2.81 -12.01 -10.84
C ASP A 162 -3.29 -12.99 -9.75
N SER A 163 -2.42 -13.94 -9.36
CA SER A 163 -2.74 -14.89 -8.29
C SER A 163 -2.90 -14.22 -6.94
N VAL A 164 -2.03 -13.26 -6.62
CA VAL A 164 -2.15 -12.53 -5.34
C VAL A 164 -3.35 -11.59 -5.32
N ILE A 165 -3.71 -10.98 -6.45
CA ILE A 165 -4.93 -10.16 -6.58
C ILE A 165 -6.18 -11.05 -6.35
N ALA A 166 -6.24 -12.22 -6.99
CA ALA A 166 -7.34 -13.16 -6.79
C ALA A 166 -7.42 -13.65 -5.33
N THR A 167 -6.27 -13.96 -4.72
CA THR A 167 -6.19 -14.36 -3.30
C THR A 167 -6.67 -13.24 -2.38
N MET A 168 -6.26 -12.00 -2.62
CA MET A 168 -6.71 -10.85 -1.85
C MET A 168 -8.24 -10.67 -1.94
N HIS A 169 -8.80 -10.83 -3.13
CA HIS A 169 -10.25 -10.75 -3.32
C HIS A 169 -10.97 -11.85 -2.55
N GLN A 170 -10.54 -13.12 -2.69
CA GLN A 170 -11.13 -14.24 -1.97
C GLN A 170 -11.01 -14.08 -0.45
N THR A 171 -9.83 -13.75 0.05
CA THR A 171 -9.62 -13.48 1.48
C THR A 171 -10.53 -12.37 1.99
N GLY A 172 -10.76 -11.34 1.17
CA GLY A 172 -11.70 -10.27 1.48
C GLY A 172 -13.15 -10.78 1.58
N LEU A 173 -13.58 -11.65 0.68
CA LEU A 173 -14.92 -12.26 0.73
C LEU A 173 -15.08 -13.14 1.98
N ASP A 174 -14.05 -13.87 2.37
CA ASP A 174 -14.05 -14.76 3.54
C ASP A 174 -13.95 -14.00 4.87
N MET A 175 -13.48 -12.75 4.83
CA MET A 175 -13.34 -11.90 6.00
C MET A 175 -14.71 -11.52 6.57
N GLN A 176 -14.92 -11.71 7.87
CA GLN A 176 -16.15 -11.31 8.54
C GLN A 176 -16.34 -9.79 8.54
N ASP A 177 -17.55 -9.32 8.41
CA ASP A 177 -17.91 -7.89 8.32
C ASP A 177 -17.37 -7.04 9.47
N LYS A 178 -17.27 -7.61 10.68
CA LYS A 178 -16.69 -6.92 11.85
C LYS A 178 -15.24 -6.47 11.68
N TYR A 179 -14.54 -6.98 10.65
CA TYR A 179 -13.16 -6.63 10.28
C TYR A 179 -13.06 -5.76 9.02
N LYS A 180 -14.20 -5.25 8.53
CA LYS A 180 -14.32 -4.46 7.30
C LYS A 180 -14.83 -3.05 7.56
N GLU A 181 -14.04 -2.26 8.27
CA GLU A 181 -14.33 -0.84 8.55
C GLU A 181 -15.61 -0.58 9.38
N THR A 182 -16.10 -1.58 10.09
CA THR A 182 -17.31 -1.44 10.93
C THR A 182 -16.99 -1.01 12.37
N SER A 183 -15.74 -1.08 12.79
CA SER A 183 -15.29 -0.84 14.17
C SER A 183 -16.00 -1.70 15.23
N THR A 184 -16.54 -2.85 14.81
CA THR A 184 -17.25 -3.79 15.70
C THR A 184 -16.43 -5.02 16.07
N GLY A 185 -15.15 -5.06 15.71
CA GLY A 185 -14.21 -6.16 15.98
C GLY A 185 -12.76 -5.69 16.06
N GLY A 186 -11.86 -6.63 16.30
CA GLY A 186 -10.41 -6.39 16.30
C GLY A 186 -9.96 -5.34 17.30
N LEU A 187 -9.09 -4.41 16.87
CA LEU A 187 -8.57 -3.34 17.73
C LEU A 187 -9.66 -2.41 18.25
N ALA A 188 -10.70 -2.16 17.45
CA ALA A 188 -11.78 -1.25 17.83
C ALA A 188 -12.51 -1.66 19.12
N VAL A 189 -12.56 -2.96 19.44
CA VAL A 189 -13.24 -3.49 20.63
C VAL A 189 -12.28 -3.99 21.71
N ASN A 190 -11.01 -4.22 21.38
CA ASN A 190 -10.00 -4.73 22.31
C ASN A 190 -9.05 -3.64 22.84
N ALA A 191 -9.02 -2.46 22.20
CA ALA A 191 -8.30 -1.33 22.74
C ALA A 191 -9.10 -0.73 23.89
N VAL A 192 -8.50 -0.67 25.07
CA VAL A 192 -9.11 -0.02 26.24
C VAL A 192 -9.02 1.49 26.00
N ALA A 193 -10.16 2.17 25.97
CA ALA A 193 -10.17 3.63 26.03
C ALA A 193 -9.65 4.05 27.42
N CYS A 194 -8.49 4.68 27.44
CA CYS A 194 -7.97 5.35 28.65
C CYS A 194 -8.66 6.68 28.86
#